data_4f480ace783df14ed8c442c6dc634ef6
#
_entry.id   4f480ace783df14ed8c442c6dc634ef6
#
_cell.length_a   1.000
_cell.length_b   1.000
_cell.length_c   1.000
_cell.angle_alpha   90.00
_cell.angle_beta   90.00
_cell.angle_gamma   90.00
#
_symmetry.space_group_name_H-M   'P 1'
#
loop_
_entity.id
_entity.type
_entity.pdbx_description
1 polymer ?
#
loop_
_entity_poly.entity_id
_entity_poly.type
_entity_poly.pdbx_seq_one_letter_code
_entity_poly.pdbx_strand_id
1 'polypeptide(L)'
;YFYPGARREHPAWDSLCFDYGKNEVIHFLLSNCKYWLEEYGFDGFRFDGVTSMLYYSHGLGEAFCNYGDYFNGHQDDNAICYLTLANKLIHEVNSKAITIAEEVSGMPGLAAKVEDGGYGFDYRMAMNIPDYWIKTIKEKIDEDWKPSSMFWEVTNRRKDEKTISYAESHDQALVGDKTIIFRLIDA
;
A
#
# COMPACT_ATOMS: atom_id res chain seq x y z
N TYR A 1 0.50 6.54 -22.54
CA TYR A 1 0.71 6.41 -21.10
C TYR A 1 0.08 5.13 -20.53
N PHE A 2 -1.06 4.68 -21.05
CA PHE A 2 -1.82 3.55 -20.51
C PHE A 2 -1.61 2.29 -21.32
N TYR A 3 -1.84 1.13 -20.70
CA TYR A 3 -1.84 -0.15 -21.41
C TYR A 3 -2.85 -0.14 -22.57
N PRO A 4 -2.59 -0.88 -23.65
CA PRO A 4 -3.57 -1.07 -24.71
C PRO A 4 -4.56 -2.20 -24.37
N GLY A 5 -5.72 -2.21 -25.06
CA GLY A 5 -6.70 -3.29 -24.97
C GLY A 5 -7.33 -3.45 -23.57
N ALA A 6 -7.58 -4.70 -23.18
CA ALA A 6 -8.28 -5.04 -21.94
C ALA A 6 -7.52 -4.66 -20.65
N ARG A 7 -6.19 -4.46 -20.71
CA ARG A 7 -5.39 -4.03 -19.56
C ARG A 7 -5.45 -2.51 -19.31
N ARG A 8 -6.13 -1.76 -20.17
CA ARG A 8 -6.20 -0.31 -20.07
C ARG A 8 -6.99 0.16 -18.86
N GLU A 9 -8.10 -0.49 -18.58
CA GLU A 9 -9.04 -0.11 -17.55
C GLU A 9 -8.89 -1.04 -16.33
N HIS A 10 -8.86 -0.44 -15.15
CA HIS A 10 -8.86 -1.20 -13.92
C HIS A 10 -10.27 -1.79 -13.68
N PRO A 11 -10.40 -3.12 -13.51
CA PRO A 11 -11.72 -3.78 -13.51
C PRO A 11 -12.62 -3.41 -12.31
N ALA A 12 -12.03 -2.83 -11.25
CA ALA A 12 -12.77 -2.50 -10.02
C ALA A 12 -12.82 -1.01 -9.68
N TRP A 13 -11.98 -0.15 -10.29
CA TRP A 13 -11.79 1.22 -9.77
C TRP A 13 -12.16 2.34 -10.75
N ASP A 14 -12.78 2.04 -11.88
CA ASP A 14 -13.11 3.05 -12.92
C ASP A 14 -11.93 3.99 -13.23
N SER A 15 -10.74 3.41 -13.39
CA SER A 15 -9.48 4.11 -13.60
C SER A 15 -8.68 3.49 -14.73
N LEU A 16 -7.63 4.19 -15.18
CA LEU A 16 -6.75 3.72 -16.24
C LEU A 16 -5.40 3.26 -15.66
N CYS A 17 -4.91 2.12 -16.15
CA CYS A 17 -3.65 1.54 -15.71
C CYS A 17 -2.48 2.05 -16.56
N PHE A 18 -1.47 2.62 -15.91
CA PHE A 18 -0.23 3.02 -16.55
C PHE A 18 0.51 1.82 -17.14
N ASP A 19 1.07 2.00 -18.33
CA ASP A 19 1.96 1.02 -18.96
C ASP A 19 3.40 1.23 -18.47
N TYR A 20 3.76 0.56 -17.39
CA TYR A 20 5.08 0.65 -16.78
C TYR A 20 6.21 0.08 -17.66
N GLY A 21 5.88 -0.60 -18.77
CA GLY A 21 6.85 -1.02 -19.77
C GLY A 21 7.35 0.10 -20.68
N LYS A 22 6.76 1.31 -20.59
CA LYS A 22 7.15 2.46 -21.41
C LYS A 22 8.07 3.41 -20.65
N ASN A 23 9.23 3.68 -21.24
CA ASN A 23 10.21 4.61 -20.66
C ASN A 23 9.62 6.00 -20.39
N GLU A 24 8.74 6.49 -21.27
CA GLU A 24 8.09 7.79 -21.12
C GLU A 24 7.15 7.84 -19.90
N VAL A 25 6.53 6.71 -19.59
CA VAL A 25 5.66 6.59 -18.39
C VAL A 25 6.52 6.58 -17.13
N ILE A 26 7.56 5.76 -17.11
CA ILE A 26 8.53 5.74 -15.99
C ILE A 26 9.13 7.12 -15.78
N HIS A 27 9.58 7.77 -16.84
CA HIS A 27 10.16 9.12 -16.75
C HIS A 27 9.15 10.13 -16.21
N PHE A 28 7.90 10.09 -16.66
CA PHE A 28 6.83 10.97 -16.17
C PHE A 28 6.58 10.78 -14.67
N LEU A 29 6.43 9.52 -14.24
CA LEU A 29 6.13 9.20 -12.84
C LEU A 29 7.31 9.51 -11.90
N LEU A 30 8.53 9.22 -12.30
CA LEU A 30 9.72 9.58 -11.53
C LEU A 30 9.93 11.10 -11.47
N SER A 31 9.71 11.81 -12.57
CA SER A 31 9.75 13.29 -12.59
C SER A 31 8.69 13.89 -11.68
N ASN A 32 7.52 13.28 -11.58
CA ASN A 32 6.47 13.70 -10.66
C ASN A 32 6.91 13.55 -9.20
N CYS A 33 7.51 12.45 -8.81
CA CYS A 33 8.08 12.28 -7.46
C CYS A 33 9.14 13.38 -7.16
N LYS A 34 10.07 13.62 -8.08
CA LYS A 34 11.08 14.66 -7.93
C LYS A 34 10.45 16.05 -7.79
N TYR A 35 9.49 16.38 -8.64
CA TYR A 35 8.81 17.67 -8.67
C TYR A 35 8.17 18.02 -7.31
N TRP A 36 7.44 17.09 -6.71
CA TRP A 36 6.80 17.34 -5.42
C TRP A 36 7.80 17.51 -4.28
N LEU A 37 8.94 16.82 -4.32
CA LEU A 37 10.00 16.96 -3.32
C LEU A 37 10.73 18.31 -3.47
N GLU A 38 11.14 18.69 -4.70
CA GLU A 38 11.98 19.86 -4.93
C GLU A 38 11.19 21.16 -4.95
N GLU A 39 10.03 21.19 -5.63
CA GLU A 39 9.27 22.43 -5.83
C GLU A 39 8.32 22.74 -4.66
N TYR A 40 7.78 21.71 -4.02
CA TYR A 40 6.81 21.88 -2.92
C TYR A 40 7.36 21.49 -1.55
N GLY A 41 8.55 20.90 -1.49
CA GLY A 41 9.20 20.56 -0.22
C GLY A 41 8.47 19.47 0.59
N PHE A 42 7.83 18.52 -0.08
CA PHE A 42 7.23 17.39 0.63
C PHE A 42 8.29 16.51 1.28
N ASP A 43 7.92 15.86 2.39
CA ASP A 43 8.79 15.00 3.17
C ASP A 43 8.65 13.50 2.82
N GLY A 44 7.90 13.18 1.79
CA GLY A 44 7.74 11.81 1.32
C GLY A 44 6.42 11.52 0.64
N PHE A 45 6.13 10.23 0.44
CA PHE A 45 4.97 9.76 -0.30
C PHE A 45 4.30 8.54 0.34
N ARG A 46 2.97 8.51 0.35
CA ARG A 46 2.20 7.28 0.39
C ARG A 46 1.89 6.85 -1.04
N PHE A 47 2.26 5.65 -1.39
CA PHE A 47 1.87 5.00 -2.63
C PHE A 47 0.57 4.24 -2.38
N ASP A 48 -0.46 4.68 -3.07
CA ASP A 48 -1.81 4.14 -2.98
C ASP A 48 -1.98 2.92 -3.89
N GLY A 49 -2.72 1.91 -3.44
CA GLY A 49 -3.09 0.77 -4.27
C GLY A 49 -1.92 -0.06 -4.80
N VAL A 50 -0.83 -0.20 -4.06
CA VAL A 50 0.38 -0.90 -4.52
C VAL A 50 0.09 -2.34 -4.92
N THR A 51 -0.82 -3.04 -4.25
CA THR A 51 -1.27 -4.39 -4.65
C THR A 51 -1.73 -4.42 -6.10
N SER A 52 -2.52 -3.42 -6.51
CA SER A 52 -3.00 -3.31 -7.89
C SER A 52 -1.89 -3.11 -8.92
N MET A 53 -0.76 -2.54 -8.51
CA MET A 53 0.41 -2.36 -9.37
C MET A 53 1.25 -3.63 -9.48
N LEU A 54 1.39 -4.37 -8.37
CA LEU A 54 2.26 -5.53 -8.26
C LEU A 54 1.83 -6.72 -9.12
N TYR A 55 0.53 -6.86 -9.39
CA TYR A 55 -0.03 -8.06 -10.03
C TYR A 55 -0.84 -7.72 -11.29
N TYR A 56 -0.73 -8.59 -12.29
CA TYR A 56 -1.55 -8.47 -13.52
C TYR A 56 -3.04 -8.62 -13.26
N SER A 57 -3.42 -9.36 -12.21
CA SER A 57 -4.78 -9.50 -11.71
C SER A 57 -5.25 -8.34 -10.86
N HIS A 58 -4.37 -7.37 -10.56
CA HIS A 58 -4.59 -6.31 -9.57
C HIS A 58 -4.82 -6.82 -8.14
N GLY A 59 -4.44 -8.07 -7.86
CA GLY A 59 -4.74 -8.76 -6.60
C GLY A 59 -6.20 -9.19 -6.45
N LEU A 60 -7.01 -9.06 -7.50
CA LEU A 60 -8.44 -9.40 -7.46
C LEU A 60 -8.64 -10.91 -7.65
N GLY A 61 -9.42 -11.51 -6.75
CA GLY A 61 -9.74 -12.93 -6.82
C GLY A 61 -8.57 -13.87 -6.51
N GLU A 62 -7.45 -13.35 -6.03
CA GLU A 62 -6.29 -14.15 -5.62
C GLU A 62 -6.23 -14.30 -4.09
N ALA A 63 -5.76 -15.46 -3.64
CA ALA A 63 -5.45 -15.73 -2.24
C ALA A 63 -3.94 -15.91 -2.08
N PHE A 64 -3.33 -15.17 -1.17
CA PHE A 64 -1.90 -15.22 -0.87
C PHE A 64 -1.69 -16.00 0.44
N CYS A 65 -1.63 -17.32 0.34
CA CYS A 65 -1.59 -18.23 1.49
C CYS A 65 -0.18 -18.76 1.80
N ASN A 66 0.71 -18.73 0.83
CA ASN A 66 2.09 -19.20 0.96
C ASN A 66 3.05 -18.38 0.09
N TYR A 67 4.37 -18.53 0.31
CA TYR A 67 5.38 -17.77 -0.41
C TYR A 67 5.34 -17.96 -1.94
N GLY A 68 4.93 -19.12 -2.44
CA GLY A 68 4.83 -19.40 -3.88
C GLY A 68 3.76 -18.55 -4.56
N ASP A 69 2.75 -18.10 -3.84
CA ASP A 69 1.66 -17.29 -4.40
C ASP A 69 2.15 -15.88 -4.78
N TYR A 70 3.16 -15.37 -4.08
CA TYR A 70 3.76 -14.06 -4.37
C TYR A 70 4.73 -14.08 -5.54
N PHE A 71 5.23 -15.25 -5.97
CA PHE A 71 6.31 -15.39 -6.96
C PHE A 71 5.96 -16.41 -8.05
N ASN A 72 4.70 -16.45 -8.46
CA ASN A 72 4.15 -17.43 -9.42
C ASN A 72 4.19 -16.97 -10.88
N GLY A 73 4.83 -15.82 -11.16
CA GLY A 73 4.91 -15.22 -12.50
C GLY A 73 3.72 -14.35 -12.88
N HIS A 74 2.81 -14.07 -11.94
CA HIS A 74 1.68 -13.15 -12.13
C HIS A 74 2.01 -11.70 -11.72
N GLN A 75 3.25 -11.44 -11.32
CA GLN A 75 3.73 -10.10 -10.96
C GLN A 75 3.97 -9.27 -12.21
N ASP A 76 3.72 -7.97 -12.11
CA ASP A 76 4.12 -6.99 -13.13
C ASP A 76 5.55 -6.49 -12.81
N ASP A 77 6.55 -7.15 -13.39
CA ASP A 77 7.96 -6.80 -13.18
C ASP A 77 8.29 -5.36 -13.56
N ASN A 78 7.57 -4.77 -14.51
CA ASN A 78 7.76 -3.37 -14.89
C ASN A 78 7.24 -2.42 -13.81
N ALA A 79 6.11 -2.73 -13.19
CA ALA A 79 5.59 -1.97 -12.05
C ALA A 79 6.51 -2.09 -10.84
N ILE A 80 7.01 -3.29 -10.55
CA ILE A 80 8.01 -3.52 -9.48
C ILE A 80 9.29 -2.71 -9.76
N CYS A 81 9.77 -2.70 -10.98
CA CYS A 81 10.92 -1.89 -11.38
C CYS A 81 10.65 -0.40 -11.14
N TYR A 82 9.49 0.12 -11.57
CA TYR A 82 9.10 1.51 -11.29
C TYR A 82 9.09 1.81 -9.79
N LEU A 83 8.45 0.99 -8.97
CA LEU A 83 8.36 1.21 -7.53
C LEU A 83 9.75 1.25 -6.87
N THR A 84 10.64 0.34 -7.27
CA THR A 84 12.03 0.30 -6.78
C THR A 84 12.80 1.54 -7.20
N LEU A 85 12.66 1.97 -8.45
CA LEU A 85 13.29 3.19 -8.96
C LEU A 85 12.73 4.44 -8.29
N ALA A 86 11.43 4.50 -8.02
CA ALA A 86 10.81 5.62 -7.33
C ALA A 86 11.37 5.77 -5.90
N ASN A 87 11.43 4.68 -5.14
CA ASN A 87 12.03 4.68 -3.80
C ASN A 87 13.48 5.16 -3.84
N LYS A 88 14.28 4.65 -4.78
CA LYS A 88 15.66 5.05 -4.94
C LYS A 88 15.79 6.54 -5.27
N LEU A 89 15.03 7.04 -6.25
CA LEU A 89 15.05 8.44 -6.65
C LEU A 89 14.64 9.37 -5.49
N ILE A 90 13.57 9.02 -4.78
CA ILE A 90 13.06 9.81 -3.65
C ILE A 90 14.15 10.01 -2.61
N HIS A 91 14.84 8.94 -2.22
CA HIS A 91 15.92 9.00 -1.23
C HIS A 91 17.22 9.66 -1.77
N GLU A 92 17.47 9.61 -3.08
CA GLU A 92 18.57 10.36 -3.70
C GLU A 92 18.29 11.87 -3.69
N VAL A 93 17.04 12.28 -3.95
CA VAL A 93 16.63 13.70 -3.92
C VAL A 93 16.57 14.23 -2.49
N ASN A 94 15.99 13.45 -1.59
CA ASN A 94 15.90 13.80 -0.17
C ASN A 94 16.08 12.54 0.70
N SER A 95 17.27 12.39 1.28
CA SER A 95 17.63 11.23 2.11
C SER A 95 16.82 11.10 3.41
N LYS A 96 16.03 12.12 3.77
CA LYS A 96 15.13 12.12 4.92
C LYS A 96 13.67 11.88 4.53
N ALA A 97 13.38 11.84 3.24
CA ALA A 97 12.02 11.53 2.77
C ALA A 97 11.61 10.13 3.20
N ILE A 98 10.31 9.95 3.40
CA ILE A 98 9.72 8.68 3.83
C ILE A 98 8.81 8.15 2.71
N THR A 99 8.95 6.88 2.39
CA THR A 99 8.05 6.18 1.45
C THR A 99 7.23 5.11 2.15
N ILE A 100 5.92 5.14 1.91
CA ILE A 100 4.95 4.27 2.57
C ILE A 100 4.13 3.56 1.48
N ALA A 101 4.08 2.23 1.53
CA ALA A 101 3.24 1.46 0.63
C ALA A 101 1.89 1.11 1.28
N GLU A 102 0.81 1.42 0.59
CA GLU A 102 -0.50 0.84 0.89
C GLU A 102 -0.63 -0.45 0.07
N GLU A 103 -0.58 -1.60 0.76
CA GLU A 103 -0.49 -2.91 0.12
C GLU A 103 -1.17 -3.97 0.98
N VAL A 104 -2.15 -4.69 0.41
CA VAL A 104 -3.03 -5.62 1.16
C VAL A 104 -2.70 -7.10 0.95
N SER A 105 -1.94 -7.46 -0.09
CA SER A 105 -1.62 -8.88 -0.36
C SER A 105 -0.65 -9.48 0.65
N GLY A 106 0.16 -8.65 1.28
CA GLY A 106 1.22 -9.08 2.18
C GLY A 106 2.53 -9.42 1.45
N MET A 107 2.79 -8.84 0.25
CA MET A 107 4.02 -9.06 -0.53
C MET A 107 5.26 -8.98 0.36
N PRO A 108 6.08 -10.06 0.44
CA PRO A 108 7.30 -10.05 1.22
C PRO A 108 8.36 -9.10 0.66
N GLY A 109 9.12 -8.44 1.53
CA GLY A 109 10.22 -7.57 1.14
C GLY A 109 9.80 -6.18 0.65
N LEU A 110 8.52 -5.83 0.73
CA LEU A 110 8.04 -4.54 0.23
C LEU A 110 8.73 -3.38 0.96
N ALA A 111 8.81 -3.44 2.28
CA ALA A 111 9.49 -2.45 3.13
C ALA A 111 10.87 -2.95 3.59
N ALA A 112 11.58 -3.65 2.73
CA ALA A 112 12.97 -4.04 2.90
C ALA A 112 13.87 -3.28 1.92
N LYS A 113 15.14 -3.16 2.26
CA LYS A 113 16.12 -2.48 1.40
C LYS A 113 16.32 -3.21 0.07
N VAL A 114 16.61 -2.45 -0.98
CA VAL A 114 16.89 -3.01 -2.31
C VAL A 114 18.12 -3.94 -2.28
N GLU A 115 19.14 -3.61 -1.48
CA GLU A 115 20.34 -4.40 -1.32
C GLU A 115 20.06 -5.78 -0.67
N ASP A 116 18.98 -5.86 0.10
CA ASP A 116 18.52 -7.09 0.76
C ASP A 116 17.47 -7.85 -0.09
N GLY A 117 17.25 -7.41 -1.33
CA GLY A 117 16.28 -7.99 -2.26
C GLY A 117 14.85 -7.45 -2.10
N GLY A 118 14.67 -6.35 -1.37
CA GLY A 118 13.38 -5.68 -1.21
C GLY A 118 13.09 -4.61 -2.25
N TYR A 119 11.93 -3.96 -2.12
CA TYR A 119 11.48 -2.92 -3.05
C TYR A 119 11.83 -1.49 -2.60
N GLY A 120 12.43 -1.32 -1.42
CA GLY A 120 13.00 -0.07 -0.95
C GLY A 120 12.03 0.88 -0.25
N PHE A 121 10.79 0.50 0.03
CA PHE A 121 9.92 1.30 0.87
C PHE A 121 10.43 1.35 2.32
N ASP A 122 10.25 2.49 2.99
CA ASP A 122 10.58 2.61 4.42
C ASP A 122 9.55 1.92 5.30
N TYR A 123 8.28 1.99 4.89
CA TYR A 123 7.15 1.45 5.65
C TYR A 123 6.09 0.85 4.72
N ARG A 124 5.32 -0.06 5.29
CA ARG A 124 4.02 -0.48 4.73
C ARG A 124 2.91 -0.16 5.71
N MET A 125 1.70 0.06 5.23
CA MET A 125 0.54 0.28 6.08
C MET A 125 0.10 -1.04 6.72
N ALA A 126 -0.25 -1.00 8.01
CA ALA A 126 -0.78 -2.14 8.74
C ALA A 126 -2.29 -2.28 8.49
N MET A 127 -2.65 -2.87 7.34
CA MET A 127 -4.01 -2.92 6.81
C MET A 127 -5.03 -3.63 7.71
N ASN A 128 -4.57 -4.56 8.57
CA ASN A 128 -5.41 -5.29 9.52
C ASN A 128 -5.98 -4.41 10.65
N ILE A 129 -5.31 -3.32 11.00
CA ILE A 129 -5.65 -2.52 12.19
C ILE A 129 -6.96 -1.74 12.02
N PRO A 130 -7.21 -1.01 10.93
CA PRO A 130 -8.49 -0.34 10.72
C PRO A 130 -9.67 -1.31 10.74
N ASP A 131 -9.53 -2.46 10.10
CA ASP A 131 -10.57 -3.50 10.07
C ASP A 131 -10.84 -4.04 11.47
N TYR A 132 -9.81 -4.25 12.27
CA TYR A 132 -9.95 -4.67 13.66
C TYR A 132 -10.73 -3.63 14.49
N TRP A 133 -10.42 -2.33 14.33
CA TRP A 133 -11.12 -1.26 15.03
C TRP A 133 -12.57 -1.17 14.62
N ILE A 134 -12.85 -1.15 13.32
CA ILE A 134 -14.23 -1.10 12.81
C ILE A 134 -15.03 -2.28 13.33
N LYS A 135 -14.48 -3.49 13.23
CA LYS A 135 -15.15 -4.70 13.71
C LYS A 135 -15.38 -4.67 15.21
N THR A 136 -14.42 -4.21 15.99
CA THR A 136 -14.54 -4.11 17.44
C THR A 136 -15.65 -3.13 17.83
N ILE A 137 -15.68 -1.95 17.21
CA ILE A 137 -16.68 -0.92 17.49
C ILE A 137 -18.10 -1.34 17.06
N LYS A 138 -18.21 -2.05 15.92
CA LYS A 138 -19.51 -2.47 15.39
C LYS A 138 -20.13 -3.65 16.13
N GLU A 139 -19.30 -4.60 16.56
CA GLU A 139 -19.77 -5.92 17.00
C GLU A 139 -19.65 -6.15 18.51
N LYS A 140 -18.95 -5.28 19.24
CA LYS A 140 -18.68 -5.49 20.67
C LYS A 140 -19.15 -4.30 21.50
N ILE A 141 -19.75 -4.60 22.65
CA ILE A 141 -19.95 -3.62 23.72
C ILE A 141 -18.63 -3.35 24.44
N ASP A 142 -18.50 -2.23 25.14
CA ASP A 142 -17.24 -1.78 25.74
C ASP A 142 -16.65 -2.80 26.72
N GLU A 143 -17.51 -3.49 27.47
CA GLU A 143 -17.12 -4.53 28.44
C GLU A 143 -16.46 -5.75 27.81
N ASP A 144 -16.72 -6.00 26.52
CA ASP A 144 -16.14 -7.13 25.76
C ASP A 144 -14.82 -6.78 25.06
N TRP A 145 -14.38 -5.53 25.17
CA TRP A 145 -13.10 -5.12 24.61
C TRP A 145 -11.95 -5.74 25.41
N LYS A 146 -11.09 -6.49 24.71
CA LYS A 146 -9.96 -7.19 25.33
C LYS A 146 -8.65 -6.49 25.01
N PRO A 147 -8.03 -5.78 25.98
CA PRO A 147 -6.74 -5.10 25.77
C PRO A 147 -5.64 -6.02 25.22
N SER A 148 -5.62 -7.31 25.61
CA SER A 148 -4.68 -8.28 25.09
C SER A 148 -4.84 -8.54 23.59
N SER A 149 -6.07 -8.59 23.09
CA SER A 149 -6.34 -8.74 21.64
C SER A 149 -5.95 -7.47 20.88
N MET A 150 -6.23 -6.30 21.46
CA MET A 150 -5.84 -5.00 20.88
C MET A 150 -4.31 -4.91 20.79
N PHE A 151 -3.60 -5.27 21.86
CA PHE A 151 -2.14 -5.29 21.89
C PHE A 151 -1.57 -6.26 20.85
N TRP A 152 -2.12 -7.46 20.76
CA TRP A 152 -1.72 -8.44 19.77
C TRP A 152 -1.88 -7.90 18.35
N GLU A 153 -3.04 -7.36 18.02
CA GLU A 153 -3.33 -6.84 16.69
C GLU A 153 -2.38 -5.70 16.29
N VAL A 154 -2.10 -4.81 17.24
CA VAL A 154 -1.18 -3.67 17.01
C VAL A 154 0.28 -4.10 16.93
N THR A 155 0.68 -5.23 17.52
CA THR A 155 2.08 -5.69 17.59
C THR A 155 2.41 -6.89 16.69
N ASN A 156 1.40 -7.58 16.16
CA ASN A 156 1.60 -8.74 15.28
C ASN A 156 2.08 -8.32 13.90
N ARG A 157 3.41 -8.30 13.72
CA ARG A 157 4.08 -7.80 12.51
C ARG A 157 5.22 -8.70 12.10
N ARG A 158 5.60 -8.59 10.84
CA ARG A 158 6.90 -9.10 10.38
C ARG A 158 8.02 -8.32 11.06
N LYS A 159 9.07 -9.02 11.47
CA LYS A 159 10.20 -8.40 12.21
C LYS A 159 11.13 -7.59 11.30
N ASP A 160 11.17 -7.96 10.04
CA ASP A 160 12.07 -7.47 9.01
C ASP A 160 11.48 -6.31 8.18
N GLU A 161 10.19 -6.01 8.38
CA GLU A 161 9.52 -4.91 7.69
C GLU A 161 8.89 -3.93 8.70
N LYS A 162 9.13 -2.65 8.48
CA LYS A 162 8.51 -1.60 9.28
C LYS A 162 7.08 -1.32 8.81
N THR A 163 6.18 -1.10 9.77
CA THR A 163 4.77 -0.80 9.49
C THR A 163 4.32 0.49 10.13
N ILE A 164 3.35 1.16 9.52
CA ILE A 164 2.61 2.26 10.11
C ILE A 164 1.25 1.74 10.54
N SER A 165 0.97 1.87 11.84
CA SER A 165 -0.34 1.58 12.43
C SER A 165 -1.23 2.80 12.31
N TYR A 166 -2.49 2.60 11.96
CA TYR A 166 -3.46 3.67 11.85
C TYR A 166 -4.86 3.14 12.22
N ALA A 167 -5.73 4.02 12.68
CA ALA A 167 -7.07 3.65 13.10
C ALA A 167 -8.05 3.63 11.91
N GLU A 168 -7.95 4.64 11.05
CA GLU A 168 -8.73 4.75 9.82
C GLU A 168 -8.00 5.60 8.77
N SER A 169 -8.35 5.44 7.51
CA SER A 169 -8.04 6.31 6.39
C SER A 169 -9.34 6.74 5.69
N HIS A 170 -9.23 7.47 4.59
CA HIS A 170 -10.37 7.80 3.75
C HIS A 170 -11.11 6.56 3.22
N ASP A 171 -10.41 5.43 3.02
CA ASP A 171 -11.00 4.19 2.51
C ASP A 171 -12.05 3.62 3.46
N GLN A 172 -11.77 3.57 4.76
CA GLN A 172 -12.73 3.06 5.74
C GLN A 172 -13.99 3.93 5.82
N ALA A 173 -13.85 5.24 5.63
CA ALA A 173 -14.98 6.15 5.60
C ALA A 173 -15.81 6.02 4.31
N LEU A 174 -15.15 5.83 3.16
CA LEU A 174 -15.81 5.72 1.85
C LEU A 174 -16.45 4.36 1.63
N VAL A 175 -15.75 3.29 1.96
CA VAL A 175 -16.21 1.91 1.75
C VAL A 175 -17.04 1.42 2.94
N GLY A 176 -16.72 1.85 4.13
CA GLY A 176 -17.39 1.45 5.37
C GLY A 176 -18.55 2.35 5.80
N ASP A 177 -18.96 3.32 4.99
CA ASP A 177 -20.07 4.28 5.15
C ASP A 177 -19.95 5.34 6.26
N LYS A 178 -19.09 5.14 7.27
CA LYS A 178 -18.89 6.08 8.39
C LYS A 178 -17.45 6.10 8.87
N THR A 179 -16.98 7.26 9.33
CA THR A 179 -15.73 7.38 10.09
C THR A 179 -15.87 6.78 11.48
N ILE A 180 -14.75 6.46 12.13
CA ILE A 180 -14.72 5.88 13.49
C ILE A 180 -15.45 6.78 14.48
N ILE A 181 -15.24 8.09 14.41
CA ILE A 181 -15.90 9.02 15.35
C ILE A 181 -17.42 8.94 15.26
N PHE A 182 -17.99 8.85 14.05
CA PHE A 182 -19.44 8.73 13.88
C PHE A 182 -19.96 7.34 14.25
N ARG A 183 -19.10 6.32 14.27
CA ARG A 183 -19.47 5.00 14.80
C ARG A 183 -19.52 4.98 16.32
N LEU A 184 -18.69 5.78 16.97
CA LEU A 184 -18.62 5.85 18.45
C LEU A 184 -19.72 6.70 19.05
N ILE A 185 -20.20 7.73 18.37
CA ILE A 185 -21.21 8.67 18.88
C ILE A 185 -22.62 8.40 18.37
N ASP A 186 -22.76 7.60 17.34
CA ASP A 186 -24.04 7.25 16.72
C ASP A 186 -24.50 5.91 17.33
N ALA A 187 -25.09 5.99 18.50
CA ALA A 187 -25.67 4.86 19.20
C ALA A 187 -27.08 4.53 18.72
#